data_b1228281a1a4056edb8ba5113a726c97
#
_entry.id   b1228281a1a4056edb8ba5113a726c97
#
_cell.length_a   1.000
_cell.length_b   1.000
_cell.length_c   1.000
_cell.angle_alpha   90.00
_cell.angle_beta   90.00
_cell.angle_gamma   90.00
#
_symmetry.space_group_name_H-M   'P 1'
#
loop_
_entity.id
_entity.type
_entity.pdbx_description
1 polymer ?
#
loop_
_entity_poly.entity_id
_entity_poly.type
_entity_poly.pdbx_seq_one_letter_code
_entity_poly.pdbx_strand_id
1 'polypeptide(L)'
;MKADLPRREPIFLKDWLDKDIYKLICEKSKGRPKYILHDGPPYANGDIHIGHALNKTLKDIIVKYKTMQGYDSSFIPGWDCHGLPVEHQLFKELGINKSQINQVDFRKRAYAYALRFVDIQREQFKRLGVIGDWDNPYLTLDTQYEEAIVRSFSELVKKEYIYRGLKPVNWCFKCETALAEAEVEYEDHTSPSIYVKFKLDNGQTDTYLVIWTTTPWTLIANVAVAAHPDFVYVYIQTAQGNLILAKDLLPEVLTRAGIVKYEVIKEIKGRDLEGLIYTHPLLALRKGRVVLADYVSGQEGTGLVHTAPGHGNEDYLTGLKYKLEIIMPVDGRGNFDSTAGEFKGLNVYDANKVIIEKLKELELLLFDAKVSHSYPHCWRCKTPVIFRATRQW
;
A
#
# COMPACT_ATOMS: atom_id res chain seq x y z
N MET A 1 49.88 -21.01 -9.99
CA MET A 1 50.06 -19.67 -9.46
C MET A 1 48.87 -19.32 -8.57
N LYS A 2 49.04 -19.13 -7.25
CA LYS A 2 47.94 -18.64 -6.38
C LYS A 2 47.83 -17.15 -6.58
N ALA A 3 46.64 -16.64 -6.90
CA ALA A 3 46.40 -15.21 -7.18
C ALA A 3 46.59 -14.31 -5.93
N ASP A 4 46.39 -14.85 -4.73
CA ASP A 4 46.46 -14.18 -3.43
C ASP A 4 45.81 -12.77 -3.40
N LEU A 5 44.62 -12.70 -3.99
CA LEU A 5 43.85 -11.44 -4.19
C LEU A 5 43.65 -10.67 -2.88
N PRO A 6 43.29 -11.30 -1.74
CA PRO A 6 43.10 -10.56 -0.49
C PRO A 6 44.27 -9.72 -0.02
N ARG A 7 45.53 -10.16 -0.35
CA ARG A 7 46.74 -9.41 -0.02
C ARG A 7 47.15 -8.44 -1.13
N ARG A 8 46.89 -8.77 -2.40
CA ARG A 8 47.33 -7.94 -3.53
C ARG A 8 46.42 -6.77 -3.83
N GLU A 9 45.13 -6.95 -3.71
CA GLU A 9 44.15 -5.90 -3.99
C GLU A 9 44.37 -4.61 -3.17
N PRO A 10 44.59 -4.67 -1.86
CA PRO A 10 44.91 -3.46 -1.08
C PRO A 10 46.15 -2.71 -1.56
N ILE A 11 47.16 -3.43 -2.08
CA ILE A 11 48.38 -2.80 -2.63
C ILE A 11 48.05 -2.04 -3.91
N PHE A 12 47.23 -2.63 -4.82
CA PHE A 12 46.80 -1.94 -6.02
C PHE A 12 45.91 -0.74 -5.73
N LEU A 13 45.00 -0.86 -4.78
CA LEU A 13 44.14 0.27 -4.37
C LEU A 13 44.95 1.41 -3.81
N LYS A 14 45.94 1.10 -2.98
CA LYS A 14 46.87 2.12 -2.45
C LYS A 14 47.65 2.81 -3.57
N ASP A 15 48.20 2.06 -4.51
CA ASP A 15 48.94 2.63 -5.65
C ASP A 15 48.03 3.54 -6.52
N TRP A 16 46.76 3.17 -6.72
CA TRP A 16 45.81 4.00 -7.44
C TRP A 16 45.46 5.29 -6.72
N LEU A 17 45.33 5.25 -5.38
CA LEU A 17 45.10 6.43 -4.55
C LEU A 17 46.32 7.32 -4.51
N ASP A 18 47.53 6.77 -4.28
CA ASP A 18 48.79 7.53 -4.21
C ASP A 18 49.10 8.26 -5.54
N LYS A 19 48.66 7.72 -6.67
CA LYS A 19 48.81 8.29 -8.01
C LYS A 19 47.60 9.15 -8.47
N ASP A 20 46.57 9.24 -7.68
CA ASP A 20 45.31 9.92 -8.04
C ASP A 20 44.77 9.50 -9.42
N ILE A 21 44.71 8.18 -9.67
CA ILE A 21 44.38 7.60 -10.99
C ILE A 21 43.05 8.13 -11.54
N TYR A 22 42.02 8.33 -10.67
CA TYR A 22 40.75 8.87 -11.13
C TYR A 22 40.87 10.26 -11.72
N LYS A 23 41.58 11.15 -11.05
CA LYS A 23 41.84 12.52 -11.57
C LYS A 23 42.60 12.51 -12.88
N LEU A 24 43.65 11.69 -12.98
CA LEU A 24 44.44 11.54 -14.21
C LEU A 24 43.55 11.04 -15.40
N ILE A 25 42.62 10.10 -15.14
CA ILE A 25 41.66 9.63 -16.14
C ILE A 25 40.75 10.79 -16.58
N CYS A 26 40.18 11.55 -15.64
CA CYS A 26 39.32 12.69 -15.95
C CYS A 26 40.04 13.76 -16.76
N GLU A 27 41.26 14.13 -16.37
CA GLU A 27 42.09 15.11 -17.08
C GLU A 27 42.39 14.65 -18.52
N LYS A 28 42.81 13.40 -18.71
CA LYS A 28 43.10 12.81 -20.01
C LYS A 28 41.88 12.67 -20.92
N SER A 29 40.70 12.53 -20.33
CA SER A 29 39.44 12.36 -21.06
C SER A 29 38.75 13.70 -21.37
N LYS A 30 39.23 14.79 -20.83
CA LYS A 30 38.65 16.13 -21.02
C LYS A 30 38.56 16.50 -22.51
N GLY A 31 37.37 16.95 -22.90
CA GLY A 31 37.09 17.34 -24.30
C GLY A 31 36.71 16.20 -25.25
N ARG A 32 36.67 14.94 -24.77
CA ARG A 32 36.15 13.79 -25.51
C ARG A 32 34.64 13.77 -25.49
N PRO A 33 33.97 12.98 -26.37
CA PRO A 33 32.54 12.76 -26.28
C PRO A 33 32.14 12.20 -24.91
N LYS A 34 31.10 12.76 -24.29
CA LYS A 34 30.65 12.32 -22.98
C LYS A 34 29.85 11.05 -23.06
N TYR A 35 30.09 10.14 -22.10
CA TYR A 35 29.24 9.02 -21.80
C TYR A 35 28.89 9.07 -20.31
N ILE A 36 27.64 9.44 -20.00
CA ILE A 36 27.19 9.63 -18.63
C ILE A 36 26.43 8.37 -18.18
N LEU A 37 26.93 7.70 -17.16
CA LEU A 37 26.23 6.64 -16.45
C LEU A 37 25.74 7.21 -15.11
N HIS A 38 24.44 7.46 -15.02
CA HIS A 38 23.84 7.94 -13.77
C HIS A 38 23.82 6.81 -12.72
N ASP A 39 24.24 7.13 -11.51
CA ASP A 39 24.19 6.16 -10.40
C ASP A 39 22.78 6.09 -9.83
N GLY A 40 22.16 4.89 -9.80
CA GLY A 40 21.02 4.61 -8.94
C GLY A 40 21.54 4.51 -7.52
N PRO A 41 21.20 5.46 -6.63
CA PRO A 41 21.83 5.59 -5.33
C PRO A 41 21.37 4.49 -4.37
N PRO A 42 22.27 3.82 -3.64
CA PRO A 42 21.88 2.95 -2.54
C PRO A 42 21.30 3.74 -1.37
N TYR A 43 20.47 3.11 -0.55
CA TYR A 43 20.09 3.68 0.73
C TYR A 43 21.25 3.72 1.70
N ALA A 44 21.41 4.85 2.39
CA ALA A 44 22.42 5.03 3.43
C ALA A 44 21.91 4.48 4.78
N ASN A 45 21.77 3.15 4.90
CA ASN A 45 21.08 2.54 6.06
C ASN A 45 21.67 1.20 6.55
N GLY A 46 22.92 0.89 6.22
CA GLY A 46 23.60 -0.35 6.62
C GLY A 46 24.86 -0.59 5.79
N ASP A 47 25.56 -1.67 6.09
CA ASP A 47 26.67 -2.15 5.27
C ASP A 47 26.22 -2.57 3.88
N ILE A 48 27.15 -2.55 2.91
CA ILE A 48 26.84 -3.08 1.57
C ILE A 48 26.60 -4.59 1.62
N HIS A 49 25.69 -5.06 0.79
CA HIS A 49 25.45 -6.48 0.57
C HIS A 49 25.81 -6.87 -0.86
N ILE A 50 25.74 -8.17 -1.19
CA ILE A 50 26.14 -8.69 -2.51
C ILE A 50 25.41 -8.00 -3.68
N GLY A 51 24.14 -7.57 -3.49
CA GLY A 51 23.41 -6.81 -4.51
C GLY A 51 24.02 -5.44 -4.78
N HIS A 52 24.46 -4.74 -3.76
CA HIS A 52 25.22 -3.49 -3.90
C HIS A 52 26.55 -3.71 -4.60
N ALA A 53 27.29 -4.76 -4.23
CA ALA A 53 28.57 -5.10 -4.84
C ALA A 53 28.40 -5.41 -6.33
N LEU A 54 27.41 -6.23 -6.70
CA LEU A 54 27.08 -6.54 -8.09
C LEU A 54 26.74 -5.29 -8.89
N ASN A 55 25.84 -4.45 -8.38
CA ASN A 55 25.40 -3.23 -9.05
C ASN A 55 26.58 -2.27 -9.31
N LYS A 56 27.40 -1.99 -8.31
CA LYS A 56 28.55 -1.07 -8.44
C LYS A 56 29.62 -1.64 -9.33
N THR A 57 29.90 -2.94 -9.26
CA THR A 57 30.90 -3.59 -10.12
C THR A 57 30.47 -3.55 -11.59
N LEU A 58 29.20 -3.80 -11.91
CA LEU A 58 28.70 -3.69 -13.29
C LEU A 58 28.82 -2.26 -13.83
N LYS A 59 28.48 -1.26 -13.03
CA LYS A 59 28.67 0.16 -13.40
C LYS A 59 30.13 0.51 -13.63
N ASP A 60 31.01 0.07 -12.74
CA ASP A 60 32.46 0.28 -12.85
C ASP A 60 33.06 -0.33 -14.12
N ILE A 61 32.62 -1.55 -14.49
CA ILE A 61 32.99 -2.19 -15.74
C ILE A 61 32.57 -1.32 -16.94
N ILE A 62 31.34 -0.84 -16.97
CA ILE A 62 30.83 0.00 -18.04
C ILE A 62 31.61 1.32 -18.15
N VAL A 63 31.84 2.00 -17.04
CA VAL A 63 32.58 3.27 -16.97
C VAL A 63 34.01 3.07 -17.47
N LYS A 64 34.72 2.08 -16.97
CA LYS A 64 36.09 1.74 -17.39
C LYS A 64 36.14 1.36 -18.87
N TYR A 65 35.21 0.55 -19.35
CA TYR A 65 35.15 0.17 -20.76
C TYR A 65 34.92 1.38 -21.68
N LYS A 66 33.99 2.25 -21.34
CA LYS A 66 33.75 3.48 -22.11
C LYS A 66 34.92 4.45 -22.10
N THR A 67 35.58 4.58 -20.95
CA THR A 67 36.84 5.36 -20.84
C THR A 67 37.93 4.81 -21.78
N MET A 68 38.13 3.50 -21.80
CA MET A 68 39.09 2.85 -22.70
C MET A 68 38.72 3.01 -24.16
N GLN A 69 37.42 3.12 -24.49
CA GLN A 69 36.94 3.42 -25.85
C GLN A 69 37.13 4.89 -26.25
N GLY A 70 37.67 5.74 -25.37
CA GLY A 70 37.94 7.13 -25.69
C GLY A 70 36.83 8.12 -25.34
N TYR A 71 35.87 7.73 -24.49
CA TYR A 71 34.86 8.64 -23.96
C TYR A 71 35.34 9.36 -22.69
N ASP A 72 34.78 10.54 -22.42
CA ASP A 72 34.76 11.16 -21.09
C ASP A 72 33.61 10.54 -20.31
N SER A 73 33.97 9.53 -19.50
CA SER A 73 33.02 8.72 -18.73
C SER A 73 33.28 8.87 -17.23
N SER A 74 33.26 10.12 -16.72
CA SER A 74 33.36 10.39 -15.31
C SER A 74 32.16 9.82 -14.55
N PHE A 75 32.38 9.19 -13.40
CA PHE A 75 31.37 8.57 -12.58
C PHE A 75 31.23 9.32 -11.24
N ILE A 76 30.03 9.82 -10.97
CA ILE A 76 29.68 10.48 -9.71
C ILE A 76 28.77 9.52 -8.94
N PRO A 77 29.24 8.94 -7.81
CA PRO A 77 28.42 8.11 -6.96
C PRO A 77 27.36 8.92 -6.22
N GLY A 78 26.28 8.28 -5.82
CA GLY A 78 25.23 8.93 -5.03
C GLY A 78 24.68 8.06 -3.91
N TRP A 79 23.95 8.67 -2.98
CA TRP A 79 23.24 8.00 -1.91
C TRP A 79 21.82 8.53 -1.75
N ASP A 80 20.86 7.60 -1.54
CA ASP A 80 19.52 7.93 -1.07
C ASP A 80 19.52 7.96 0.46
N CYS A 81 19.34 9.15 1.00
CA CYS A 81 19.50 9.44 2.42
C CYS A 81 18.16 9.65 3.15
N HIS A 82 17.03 9.44 2.46
CA HIS A 82 15.69 9.71 2.98
C HIS A 82 14.80 8.48 3.03
N GLY A 83 13.63 8.73 3.62
CA GLY A 83 12.51 7.81 3.60
C GLY A 83 12.57 6.69 4.61
N LEU A 84 11.58 5.85 4.51
CA LEU A 84 11.30 4.78 5.47
C LEU A 84 12.44 3.78 5.67
N PRO A 85 13.30 3.44 4.67
CA PRO A 85 14.45 2.56 4.88
C PRO A 85 15.44 3.08 5.92
N VAL A 86 15.72 4.38 5.90
CA VAL A 86 16.61 5.04 6.89
C VAL A 86 15.89 5.16 8.23
N GLU A 87 14.65 5.64 8.24
CA GLU A 87 13.86 5.84 9.44
C GLU A 87 13.63 4.54 10.21
N HIS A 88 13.26 3.46 9.52
CA HIS A 88 13.00 2.16 10.16
C HIS A 88 14.24 1.59 10.84
N GLN A 89 15.40 1.66 10.19
CA GLN A 89 16.64 1.18 10.79
C GLN A 89 17.07 2.05 11.98
N LEU A 90 16.89 3.36 11.89
CA LEU A 90 17.15 4.26 12.99
C LEU A 90 16.23 3.99 14.20
N PHE A 91 14.93 3.79 14.00
CA PHE A 91 14.02 3.40 15.09
C PHE A 91 14.42 2.09 15.74
N LYS A 92 14.87 1.11 14.94
CA LYS A 92 15.37 -0.16 15.43
C LYS A 92 16.65 0.00 16.26
N GLU A 93 17.59 0.86 15.80
CA GLU A 93 18.83 1.15 16.53
C GLU A 93 18.56 1.87 17.86
N LEU A 94 17.62 2.81 17.85
CA LEU A 94 17.23 3.56 19.04
C LEU A 94 16.37 2.77 20.04
N GLY A 95 15.73 1.68 19.60
CA GLY A 95 14.83 0.89 20.43
C GLY A 95 13.56 1.64 20.85
N ILE A 96 13.11 2.62 20.07
CA ILE A 96 11.95 3.47 20.37
C ILE A 96 10.92 3.44 19.27
N ASN A 97 9.70 3.88 19.59
CA ASN A 97 8.61 4.07 18.65
C ASN A 97 8.49 5.54 18.21
N LYS A 98 7.84 5.76 17.09
CA LYS A 98 7.60 7.09 16.49
C LYS A 98 6.97 8.10 17.46
N SER A 99 6.10 7.65 18.37
CA SER A 99 5.45 8.50 19.38
C SER A 99 6.36 8.95 20.53
N GLN A 100 7.55 8.37 20.68
CA GLN A 100 8.47 8.60 21.81
C GLN A 100 9.56 9.65 21.52
N ILE A 101 9.57 10.20 20.32
CA ILE A 101 10.56 11.20 19.93
C ILE A 101 9.93 12.37 19.20
N ASN A 102 10.42 13.57 19.45
CA ASN A 102 10.03 14.76 18.70
C ASN A 102 10.49 14.65 17.23
N GLN A 103 9.66 15.09 16.30
CA GLN A 103 9.90 14.97 14.86
C GLN A 103 11.20 15.69 14.40
N VAL A 104 11.50 16.87 14.99
CA VAL A 104 12.71 17.63 14.64
C VAL A 104 13.97 16.91 15.13
N ASP A 105 13.95 16.38 16.35
CA ASP A 105 15.06 15.63 16.91
C ASP A 105 15.29 14.32 16.16
N PHE A 106 14.19 13.67 15.75
CA PHE A 106 14.29 12.48 14.91
C PHE A 106 14.95 12.79 13.57
N ARG A 107 14.56 13.86 12.88
CA ARG A 107 15.17 14.28 11.61
C ARG A 107 16.66 14.56 11.75
N LYS A 108 17.07 15.24 12.81
CA LYS A 108 18.51 15.49 13.08
C LYS A 108 19.29 14.18 13.25
N ARG A 109 18.71 13.22 13.98
CA ARG A 109 19.33 11.90 14.16
C ARG A 109 19.36 11.10 12.86
N ALA A 110 18.29 11.15 12.05
CA ALA A 110 18.23 10.49 10.74
C ALA A 110 19.28 11.06 9.78
N TYR A 111 19.48 12.38 9.78
CA TYR A 111 20.54 13.02 9.01
C TYR A 111 21.94 12.51 9.40
N ALA A 112 22.25 12.52 10.69
CA ALA A 112 23.55 12.02 11.19
C ALA A 112 23.73 10.52 10.93
N TYR A 113 22.66 9.74 11.07
CA TYR A 113 22.64 8.31 10.76
C TYR A 113 22.98 8.05 9.29
N ALA A 114 22.31 8.75 8.36
CA ALA A 114 22.55 8.59 6.93
C ALA A 114 24.01 8.95 6.56
N LEU A 115 24.53 10.07 7.03
CA LEU A 115 25.92 10.46 6.77
C LEU A 115 26.93 9.42 7.27
N ARG A 116 26.71 8.84 8.44
CA ARG A 116 27.56 7.75 8.95
C ARG A 116 27.61 6.57 7.98
N PHE A 117 26.47 6.17 7.40
CA PHE A 117 26.45 5.06 6.45
C PHE A 117 26.94 5.45 5.06
N VAL A 118 26.81 6.71 4.64
CA VAL A 118 27.50 7.21 3.45
C VAL A 118 29.01 6.97 3.56
N ASP A 119 29.63 7.33 4.69
CA ASP A 119 31.07 7.15 4.89
C ASP A 119 31.47 5.66 4.93
N ILE A 120 30.73 4.84 5.67
CA ILE A 120 30.98 3.38 5.74
C ILE A 120 30.86 2.75 4.35
N GLN A 121 29.79 3.00 3.62
CA GLN A 121 29.58 2.42 2.30
C GLN A 121 30.59 2.95 1.26
N ARG A 122 30.99 4.21 1.35
CA ARG A 122 32.05 4.80 0.52
C ARG A 122 33.33 3.98 0.62
N GLU A 123 33.81 3.69 1.81
CA GLU A 123 35.02 2.90 2.02
C GLU A 123 34.85 1.44 1.56
N GLN A 124 33.67 0.86 1.75
CA GLN A 124 33.35 -0.47 1.26
C GLN A 124 33.35 -0.54 -0.28
N PHE A 125 32.79 0.45 -0.97
CA PHE A 125 32.83 0.52 -2.44
C PHE A 125 34.22 0.81 -2.98
N LYS A 126 35.00 1.68 -2.33
CA LYS A 126 36.41 1.87 -2.66
C LYS A 126 37.18 0.55 -2.53
N ARG A 127 36.89 -0.24 -1.48
CA ARG A 127 37.54 -1.57 -1.29
C ARG A 127 37.23 -2.55 -2.40
N LEU A 128 36.07 -2.44 -3.09
CA LEU A 128 35.76 -3.22 -4.28
C LEU A 128 36.52 -2.78 -5.54
N GLY A 129 37.29 -1.69 -5.49
CA GLY A 129 38.03 -1.14 -6.62
C GLY A 129 37.17 -0.31 -7.58
N VAL A 130 36.00 0.13 -7.16
CA VAL A 130 35.13 1.01 -7.95
C VAL A 130 35.77 2.41 -8.04
N ILE A 131 35.93 2.89 -9.27
CA ILE A 131 36.53 4.21 -9.57
C ILE A 131 35.41 5.25 -9.76
N GLY A 132 35.53 6.40 -9.11
CA GLY A 132 34.57 7.51 -9.18
C GLY A 132 34.98 8.71 -8.35
N ASP A 133 34.22 9.80 -8.47
CA ASP A 133 34.38 11.00 -7.64
C ASP A 133 33.79 10.79 -6.26
N TRP A 134 34.56 10.09 -5.42
CA TRP A 134 34.15 9.75 -4.04
C TRP A 134 34.16 10.94 -3.09
N ASP A 135 34.84 12.03 -3.46
CA ASP A 135 34.98 13.25 -2.65
C ASP A 135 33.79 14.20 -2.88
N ASN A 136 33.19 14.16 -4.07
CA ASN A 136 32.03 14.98 -4.43
C ASN A 136 30.84 14.11 -4.88
N PRO A 137 30.33 13.22 -4.03
CA PRO A 137 29.14 12.45 -4.38
C PRO A 137 27.90 13.35 -4.41
N TYR A 138 26.81 12.91 -5.04
CA TYR A 138 25.52 13.54 -4.79
C TYR A 138 24.77 12.84 -3.66
N LEU A 139 24.18 13.62 -2.77
CA LEU A 139 23.40 13.14 -1.65
C LEU A 139 21.98 13.70 -1.76
N THR A 140 20.96 12.86 -1.64
CA THR A 140 19.56 13.35 -1.73
C THR A 140 19.17 14.27 -0.57
N LEU A 141 19.97 14.26 0.53
CA LEU A 141 19.82 15.17 1.69
C LEU A 141 20.49 16.54 1.49
N ASP A 142 21.22 16.75 0.39
CA ASP A 142 21.81 18.06 0.13
C ASP A 142 20.72 19.09 -0.19
N THR A 143 20.84 20.28 0.38
CA THR A 143 19.82 21.35 0.24
C THR A 143 19.57 21.72 -1.20
N GLN A 144 20.60 21.70 -2.06
CA GLN A 144 20.47 21.98 -3.49
C GLN A 144 19.69 20.85 -4.21
N TYR A 145 19.87 19.59 -3.77
CA TYR A 145 19.14 18.46 -4.32
C TYR A 145 17.66 18.54 -3.93
N GLU A 146 17.38 18.83 -2.65
CA GLU A 146 16.01 19.05 -2.16
C GLU A 146 15.33 20.22 -2.88
N GLU A 147 16.05 21.34 -3.07
CA GLU A 147 15.54 22.49 -3.84
C GLU A 147 15.15 22.09 -5.26
N ALA A 148 15.98 21.31 -5.96
CA ALA A 148 15.71 20.87 -7.31
C ALA A 148 14.45 19.99 -7.39
N ILE A 149 14.23 19.11 -6.40
CA ILE A 149 13.00 18.29 -6.28
C ILE A 149 11.78 19.18 -6.11
N VAL A 150 11.82 20.11 -5.13
CA VAL A 150 10.69 21.01 -4.85
C VAL A 150 10.37 21.91 -6.04
N ARG A 151 11.39 22.43 -6.74
CA ARG A 151 11.24 23.24 -7.95
C ARG A 151 10.56 22.45 -9.07
N SER A 152 11.02 21.23 -9.34
CA SER A 152 10.44 20.35 -10.36
C SER A 152 8.98 20.00 -10.03
N PHE A 153 8.68 19.68 -8.78
CA PHE A 153 7.33 19.42 -8.31
C PHE A 153 6.42 20.65 -8.48
N SER A 154 6.92 21.84 -8.12
CA SER A 154 6.18 23.10 -8.29
C SER A 154 5.79 23.37 -9.74
N GLU A 155 6.68 23.07 -10.71
CA GLU A 155 6.35 23.22 -12.13
C GLU A 155 5.24 22.26 -12.59
N LEU A 156 5.21 21.02 -12.07
CA LEU A 156 4.13 20.08 -12.35
C LEU A 156 2.78 20.53 -11.75
N VAL A 157 2.81 21.09 -10.54
CA VAL A 157 1.61 21.67 -9.91
C VAL A 157 1.09 22.87 -10.71
N LYS A 158 1.97 23.80 -11.14
CA LYS A 158 1.59 24.96 -11.97
C LYS A 158 0.95 24.56 -13.31
N LYS A 159 1.34 23.41 -13.85
CA LYS A 159 0.79 22.85 -15.09
C LYS A 159 -0.46 21.98 -14.85
N GLU A 160 -0.97 21.94 -13.61
CA GLU A 160 -2.17 21.19 -13.22
C GLU A 160 -2.06 19.65 -13.43
N TYR A 161 -0.84 19.11 -13.58
CA TYR A 161 -0.63 17.67 -13.65
C TYR A 161 -0.76 16.99 -12.29
N ILE A 162 -0.62 17.74 -11.20
CA ILE A 162 -0.68 17.26 -9.83
C ILE A 162 -1.71 18.09 -9.06
N TYR A 163 -2.59 17.40 -8.39
CA TYR A 163 -3.58 17.99 -7.47
C TYR A 163 -3.65 17.17 -6.17
N ARG A 164 -4.13 17.79 -5.11
CA ARG A 164 -4.28 17.14 -3.81
C ARG A 164 -5.71 16.62 -3.63
N GLY A 165 -5.86 15.31 -3.42
CA GLY A 165 -7.16 14.67 -3.23
C GLY A 165 -7.13 13.55 -2.20
N LEU A 166 -8.30 13.03 -1.83
CA LEU A 166 -8.42 11.78 -1.09
C LEU A 166 -8.39 10.62 -2.07
N LYS A 167 -7.59 9.59 -1.77
CA LYS A 167 -7.55 8.34 -2.54
C LYS A 167 -7.24 7.18 -1.60
N PRO A 168 -7.93 6.02 -1.71
CA PRO A 168 -7.54 4.79 -1.03
C PRO A 168 -6.17 4.32 -1.54
N VAL A 169 -5.29 4.02 -0.61
CA VAL A 169 -3.96 3.47 -0.89
C VAL A 169 -3.70 2.29 0.03
N ASN A 170 -2.78 1.41 -0.36
CA ASN A 170 -2.24 0.41 0.54
C ASN A 170 -1.59 1.11 1.74
N TRP A 171 -2.04 0.80 2.94
CA TRP A 171 -1.58 1.41 4.17
C TRP A 171 -1.09 0.36 5.16
N CYS A 172 0.16 0.50 5.59
CA CYS A 172 0.69 -0.29 6.69
C CYS A 172 0.49 0.47 8.00
N PHE A 173 -0.43 0.02 8.83
CA PHE A 173 -0.72 0.65 10.11
C PHE A 173 0.36 0.43 11.17
N LYS A 174 1.22 -0.60 11.02
CA LYS A 174 2.37 -0.84 11.89
C LYS A 174 3.53 0.11 11.57
N CYS A 175 3.79 0.37 10.29
CA CYS A 175 4.79 1.34 9.84
C CYS A 175 4.22 2.77 9.74
N GLU A 176 2.91 2.94 9.87
CA GLU A 176 2.17 4.20 9.73
C GLU A 176 2.50 4.93 8.42
N THR A 177 2.47 4.19 7.30
CA THR A 177 2.84 4.72 5.98
C THR A 177 2.01 4.12 4.86
N ALA A 178 1.84 4.90 3.78
CA ALA A 178 1.37 4.39 2.51
C ALA A 178 2.44 3.50 1.86
N LEU A 179 2.01 2.54 1.06
CA LEU A 179 2.86 1.62 0.32
C LEU A 179 2.54 1.74 -1.17
N ALA A 180 3.59 1.80 -1.99
CA ALA A 180 3.49 1.61 -3.43
C ALA A 180 3.20 0.13 -3.76
N GLU A 181 2.74 -0.15 -4.97
CA GLU A 181 2.46 -1.52 -5.41
C GLU A 181 3.68 -2.45 -5.27
N ALA A 182 4.88 -1.96 -5.61
CA ALA A 182 6.14 -2.71 -5.48
C ALA A 182 6.58 -2.94 -4.02
N GLU A 183 5.90 -2.34 -3.05
CA GLU A 183 6.18 -2.48 -1.61
C GLU A 183 5.19 -3.40 -0.90
N VAL A 184 4.34 -4.08 -1.68
CA VAL A 184 3.35 -5.03 -1.21
C VAL A 184 3.73 -6.43 -1.69
N GLU A 185 3.72 -7.38 -0.78
CA GLU A 185 3.91 -8.79 -1.05
C GLU A 185 2.62 -9.55 -0.74
N TYR A 186 2.31 -10.57 -1.53
CA TYR A 186 1.10 -11.36 -1.33
C TYR A 186 1.45 -12.66 -0.59
N GLU A 187 0.78 -12.89 0.52
CA GLU A 187 0.95 -14.08 1.37
C GLU A 187 -0.42 -14.69 1.68
N ASP A 188 -0.45 -16.00 1.99
CA ASP A 188 -1.67 -16.65 2.43
C ASP A 188 -2.14 -16.08 3.78
N HIS A 189 -3.38 -15.61 3.82
CA HIS A 189 -4.00 -15.04 5.00
C HIS A 189 -5.37 -15.63 5.26
N THR A 190 -5.68 -15.91 6.52
CA THR A 190 -7.00 -16.39 6.93
C THR A 190 -7.85 -15.24 7.43
N SER A 191 -8.89 -14.94 6.69
CA SER A 191 -9.86 -13.87 7.01
C SER A 191 -11.21 -14.45 7.45
N PRO A 192 -12.01 -13.69 8.23
CA PRO A 192 -13.44 -14.02 8.37
C PRO A 192 -14.12 -13.93 7.00
N SER A 193 -15.16 -14.72 6.81
CA SER A 193 -16.03 -14.71 5.63
C SER A 193 -17.45 -14.66 6.13
N ILE A 194 -18.13 -13.52 5.99
CA ILE A 194 -19.45 -13.31 6.58
C ILE A 194 -20.48 -12.88 5.55
N TYR A 195 -21.71 -13.34 5.75
CA TYR A 195 -22.89 -12.96 4.98
C TYR A 195 -23.81 -12.13 5.88
N VAL A 196 -24.10 -10.88 5.47
CA VAL A 196 -24.78 -9.90 6.32
C VAL A 196 -26.06 -9.41 5.67
N LYS A 197 -27.10 -9.31 6.46
CA LYS A 197 -28.43 -8.80 6.07
C LYS A 197 -28.49 -7.28 6.26
N PHE A 198 -28.79 -6.53 5.19
CA PHE A 198 -29.01 -5.09 5.19
C PHE A 198 -30.50 -4.81 5.01
N LYS A 199 -31.17 -4.31 6.04
CA LYS A 199 -32.63 -4.12 6.04
C LYS A 199 -33.04 -3.02 5.09
N LEU A 200 -33.90 -3.33 4.12
CA LEU A 200 -34.50 -2.32 3.24
C LEU A 200 -35.44 -1.40 4.01
N ASP A 201 -35.37 -0.10 3.70
CA ASP A 201 -36.25 0.92 4.23
C ASP A 201 -37.50 1.09 3.34
N ASN A 202 -38.28 0.03 3.21
CA ASN A 202 -39.48 0.00 2.34
C ASN A 202 -40.81 -0.02 3.11
N GLY A 203 -40.73 0.07 4.44
CA GLY A 203 -41.92 0.26 5.33
C GLY A 203 -42.90 -0.91 5.47
N GLN A 204 -42.74 -2.02 4.76
CA GLN A 204 -43.78 -3.03 4.70
C GLN A 204 -43.43 -4.44 5.15
N THR A 205 -42.16 -4.88 5.05
CA THR A 205 -41.79 -6.25 5.42
C THR A 205 -40.30 -6.31 5.81
N ASP A 206 -39.96 -7.31 6.61
CA ASP A 206 -38.54 -7.63 6.92
C ASP A 206 -37.86 -8.19 5.67
N THR A 207 -37.41 -7.27 4.81
CA THR A 207 -36.71 -7.56 3.55
C THR A 207 -35.29 -7.06 3.61
N TYR A 208 -34.35 -7.90 3.24
CA TYR A 208 -32.92 -7.66 3.41
C TYR A 208 -32.14 -7.89 2.10
N LEU A 209 -31.23 -6.99 1.78
CA LEU A 209 -30.13 -7.27 0.86
C LEU A 209 -29.10 -8.14 1.57
N VAL A 210 -28.65 -9.21 0.95
CA VAL A 210 -27.60 -10.08 1.53
C VAL A 210 -26.28 -9.76 0.86
N ILE A 211 -25.31 -9.24 1.61
CA ILE A 211 -23.96 -9.00 1.12
C ILE A 211 -22.98 -10.03 1.69
N TRP A 212 -21.85 -10.18 1.04
CA TRP A 212 -20.71 -10.96 1.50
C TRP A 212 -19.47 -10.10 1.64
N THR A 213 -18.68 -10.34 2.71
CA THR A 213 -17.39 -9.67 2.89
C THR A 213 -16.40 -10.54 3.67
N THR A 214 -15.11 -10.37 3.37
CA THR A 214 -13.99 -10.95 4.16
C THR A 214 -13.35 -9.92 5.10
N THR A 215 -13.81 -8.67 5.07
CA THR A 215 -13.31 -7.57 5.89
C THR A 215 -14.43 -6.91 6.70
N PRO A 216 -14.97 -7.58 7.75
CA PRO A 216 -16.11 -7.07 8.53
C PRO A 216 -15.92 -5.64 9.05
N TRP A 217 -14.69 -5.25 9.38
CA TRP A 217 -14.37 -3.94 9.90
C TRP A 217 -14.71 -2.78 8.92
N THR A 218 -14.71 -3.04 7.60
CA THR A 218 -15.06 -2.02 6.60
C THR A 218 -16.54 -1.69 6.58
N LEU A 219 -17.40 -2.53 7.17
CA LEU A 219 -18.84 -2.27 7.30
C LEU A 219 -19.13 -0.94 8.00
N ILE A 220 -18.29 -0.52 8.94
CA ILE A 220 -18.44 0.75 9.65
C ILE A 220 -18.43 1.96 8.69
N ALA A 221 -17.71 1.84 7.59
CA ALA A 221 -17.60 2.88 6.55
C ALA A 221 -18.56 2.66 5.36
N ASN A 222 -19.50 1.73 5.47
CA ASN A 222 -20.48 1.45 4.41
C ASN A 222 -21.33 2.66 4.11
N VAL A 223 -21.54 2.95 2.81
CA VAL A 223 -22.42 4.02 2.31
C VAL A 223 -23.34 3.57 1.17
N ALA A 224 -23.02 2.42 0.54
CA ALA A 224 -23.84 1.87 -0.53
C ALA A 224 -23.71 0.33 -0.58
N VAL A 225 -24.61 -0.30 -1.33
CA VAL A 225 -24.54 -1.68 -1.78
C VAL A 225 -24.53 -1.67 -3.31
N ALA A 226 -23.49 -2.25 -3.94
CA ALA A 226 -23.39 -2.34 -5.39
C ALA A 226 -24.08 -3.60 -5.90
N ALA A 227 -24.87 -3.47 -6.98
CA ALA A 227 -25.49 -4.55 -7.74
C ALA A 227 -25.02 -4.51 -9.20
N HIS A 228 -24.90 -5.66 -9.86
CA HIS A 228 -24.61 -5.70 -11.29
C HIS A 228 -25.88 -5.37 -12.09
N PRO A 229 -25.87 -4.46 -13.06
CA PRO A 229 -27.08 -3.99 -13.76
C PRO A 229 -27.83 -5.12 -14.51
N ASP A 230 -27.10 -6.09 -15.06
CA ASP A 230 -27.64 -7.10 -15.94
C ASP A 230 -27.92 -8.46 -15.26
N PHE A 231 -27.44 -8.65 -14.00
CA PHE A 231 -27.78 -9.89 -13.28
C PHE A 231 -29.24 -9.96 -12.91
N VAL A 232 -29.72 -11.19 -12.75
CA VAL A 232 -31.07 -11.47 -12.21
C VAL A 232 -30.91 -11.64 -10.69
N TYR A 233 -31.73 -10.90 -9.95
CA TYR A 233 -31.81 -10.99 -8.49
C TYR A 233 -33.15 -11.60 -8.12
N VAL A 234 -33.16 -12.44 -7.11
CA VAL A 234 -34.36 -13.10 -6.59
C VAL A 234 -34.72 -12.53 -5.22
N TYR A 235 -36.01 -12.32 -5.01
CA TYR A 235 -36.62 -12.12 -3.72
C TYR A 235 -37.12 -13.47 -3.22
N ILE A 236 -36.59 -13.96 -2.13
CA ILE A 236 -37.02 -15.21 -1.53
C ILE A 236 -37.58 -15.00 -0.13
N GLN A 237 -38.64 -15.69 0.20
CA GLN A 237 -39.21 -15.76 1.54
C GLN A 237 -38.55 -16.91 2.31
N THR A 238 -38.08 -16.63 3.52
CA THR A 238 -37.47 -17.61 4.42
C THR A 238 -37.97 -17.41 5.84
N ALA A 239 -37.62 -18.32 6.76
CA ALA A 239 -37.91 -18.15 8.18
C ALA A 239 -37.15 -16.96 8.81
N GLN A 240 -36.10 -16.46 8.14
CA GLN A 240 -35.27 -15.35 8.61
C GLN A 240 -35.62 -13.99 7.95
N GLY A 241 -36.77 -13.92 7.30
CA GLY A 241 -37.24 -12.77 6.52
C GLY A 241 -37.07 -12.96 5.01
N ASN A 242 -37.41 -11.94 4.25
CA ASN A 242 -37.25 -11.93 2.81
C ASN A 242 -35.81 -11.54 2.47
N LEU A 243 -35.15 -12.34 1.64
CA LEU A 243 -33.75 -12.11 1.26
C LEU A 243 -33.67 -11.76 -0.25
N ILE A 244 -32.76 -10.85 -0.58
CA ILE A 244 -32.47 -10.46 -1.95
C ILE A 244 -31.00 -10.77 -2.24
N LEU A 245 -30.73 -11.55 -3.30
CA LEU A 245 -29.40 -11.90 -3.77
C LEU A 245 -29.45 -12.34 -5.25
N ALA A 246 -28.30 -12.46 -5.89
CA ALA A 246 -28.23 -12.90 -7.27
C ALA A 246 -28.75 -14.35 -7.44
N LYS A 247 -29.55 -14.59 -8.48
CA LYS A 247 -30.17 -15.89 -8.76
C LYS A 247 -29.15 -17.02 -8.89
N ASP A 248 -28.08 -16.77 -9.61
CA ASP A 248 -27.06 -17.77 -9.90
C ASP A 248 -26.26 -18.21 -8.65
N LEU A 249 -26.19 -17.35 -7.63
CA LEU A 249 -25.50 -17.61 -6.36
C LEU A 249 -26.43 -18.15 -5.26
N LEU A 250 -27.75 -18.17 -5.52
CA LEU A 250 -28.77 -18.61 -4.56
C LEU A 250 -28.49 -19.98 -3.97
N PRO A 251 -28.21 -21.05 -4.76
CA PRO A 251 -28.04 -22.40 -4.23
C PRO A 251 -26.86 -22.47 -3.23
N GLU A 252 -25.76 -21.82 -3.54
CA GLU A 252 -24.57 -21.81 -2.68
C GLU A 252 -24.84 -21.05 -1.38
N VAL A 253 -25.45 -19.88 -1.44
CA VAL A 253 -25.74 -19.06 -0.26
C VAL A 253 -26.70 -19.79 0.68
N LEU A 254 -27.77 -20.41 0.14
CA LEU A 254 -28.72 -21.18 0.96
C LEU A 254 -28.09 -22.40 1.63
N THR A 255 -27.23 -23.11 0.89
CA THR A 255 -26.50 -24.26 1.43
C THR A 255 -25.61 -23.85 2.58
N ARG A 256 -24.83 -22.77 2.41
CA ARG A 256 -23.93 -22.22 3.45
C ARG A 256 -24.71 -21.74 4.67
N ALA A 257 -25.84 -21.09 4.47
CA ALA A 257 -26.70 -20.56 5.52
C ALA A 257 -27.59 -21.63 6.18
N GLY A 258 -27.58 -22.88 5.69
CA GLY A 258 -28.43 -23.95 6.19
C GLY A 258 -29.92 -23.72 5.96
N ILE A 259 -30.29 -22.91 4.96
CA ILE A 259 -31.68 -22.61 4.63
C ILE A 259 -32.21 -23.65 3.66
N VAL A 260 -33.09 -24.53 4.15
CA VAL A 260 -33.68 -25.64 3.39
C VAL A 260 -35.06 -25.27 2.78
N LYS A 261 -35.80 -24.41 3.50
CA LYS A 261 -37.17 -24.02 3.07
C LYS A 261 -37.19 -22.56 2.65
N TYR A 262 -37.56 -22.30 1.42
CA TYR A 262 -37.73 -20.97 0.89
C TYR A 262 -38.76 -20.97 -0.25
N GLU A 263 -39.28 -19.81 -0.54
CA GLU A 263 -40.19 -19.56 -1.68
C GLU A 263 -39.66 -18.38 -2.48
N VAL A 264 -39.60 -18.50 -3.81
CA VAL A 264 -39.23 -17.40 -4.69
C VAL A 264 -40.47 -16.51 -4.91
N ILE A 265 -40.42 -15.28 -4.41
CA ILE A 265 -41.51 -14.31 -4.53
C ILE A 265 -41.51 -13.67 -5.92
N LYS A 266 -40.33 -13.21 -6.36
CA LYS A 266 -40.15 -12.55 -7.67
C LYS A 266 -38.70 -12.52 -8.10
N GLU A 267 -38.51 -12.30 -9.40
CA GLU A 267 -37.22 -12.05 -10.03
C GLU A 267 -37.20 -10.64 -10.63
N ILE A 268 -36.06 -9.95 -10.52
CA ILE A 268 -35.89 -8.62 -11.11
C ILE A 268 -34.48 -8.47 -11.68
N LYS A 269 -34.25 -7.50 -12.54
CA LYS A 269 -32.90 -7.14 -12.98
C LYS A 269 -32.23 -6.26 -11.96
N GLY A 270 -30.87 -6.31 -11.92
CA GLY A 270 -30.11 -5.48 -10.98
C GLY A 270 -30.35 -3.99 -11.15
N ARG A 271 -30.59 -3.52 -12.37
CA ARG A 271 -30.98 -2.12 -12.65
C ARG A 271 -32.22 -1.67 -11.89
N ASP A 272 -33.13 -2.58 -11.58
CA ASP A 272 -34.40 -2.29 -10.87
C ASP A 272 -34.17 -2.21 -9.35
N LEU A 273 -32.95 -2.56 -8.85
CA LEU A 273 -32.53 -2.37 -7.46
C LEU A 273 -31.95 -0.98 -7.22
N GLU A 274 -31.56 -0.26 -8.28
CA GLU A 274 -30.90 1.04 -8.13
C GLU A 274 -31.75 2.03 -7.34
N GLY A 275 -31.14 2.71 -6.40
CA GLY A 275 -31.78 3.72 -5.57
C GLY A 275 -32.57 3.18 -4.39
N LEU A 276 -32.73 1.87 -4.22
CA LEU A 276 -33.33 1.32 -3.00
C LEU A 276 -32.53 1.74 -1.78
N ILE A 277 -33.23 2.17 -0.74
CA ILE A 277 -32.62 2.63 0.51
C ILE A 277 -32.63 1.50 1.53
N TYR A 278 -31.55 1.38 2.30
CA TYR A 278 -31.44 0.44 3.41
C TYR A 278 -30.93 1.12 4.66
N THR A 279 -31.21 0.52 5.81
CA THR A 279 -30.64 0.92 7.11
C THR A 279 -29.28 0.24 7.31
N HIS A 280 -28.29 1.01 7.73
CA HIS A 280 -26.95 0.50 8.02
C HIS A 280 -27.00 -0.55 9.15
N PRO A 281 -26.37 -1.74 8.98
CA PRO A 281 -26.55 -2.87 9.92
C PRO A 281 -26.02 -2.61 11.33
N LEU A 282 -25.01 -1.75 11.48
CA LEU A 282 -24.36 -1.47 12.78
C LEU A 282 -24.60 -0.05 13.30
N LEU A 283 -24.94 0.90 12.43
CA LEU A 283 -25.12 2.31 12.75
C LEU A 283 -26.55 2.72 12.31
N ALA A 284 -27.55 2.35 13.11
CA ALA A 284 -28.97 2.41 12.76
C ALA A 284 -29.50 3.79 12.30
N LEU A 285 -28.82 4.89 12.68
CA LEU A 285 -29.17 6.24 12.21
C LEU A 285 -28.66 6.55 10.80
N ARG A 286 -27.75 5.71 10.26
CA ARG A 286 -27.20 5.86 8.92
C ARG A 286 -28.01 5.04 7.92
N LYS A 287 -28.24 5.62 6.75
CA LYS A 287 -28.87 4.95 5.62
C LYS A 287 -27.90 4.88 4.45
N GLY A 288 -27.95 3.80 3.70
CA GLY A 288 -27.26 3.66 2.43
C GLY A 288 -28.25 3.43 1.30
N ARG A 289 -27.73 3.41 0.08
CA ARG A 289 -28.53 3.15 -1.14
C ARG A 289 -27.90 2.10 -2.02
N VAL A 290 -28.70 1.45 -2.83
CA VAL A 290 -28.20 0.56 -3.87
C VAL A 290 -27.70 1.39 -5.06
N VAL A 291 -26.52 1.02 -5.58
CA VAL A 291 -25.87 1.59 -6.77
C VAL A 291 -25.53 0.50 -7.77
N LEU A 292 -25.23 0.86 -9.02
CA LEU A 292 -24.87 -0.11 -10.06
C LEU A 292 -23.37 -0.09 -10.33
N ALA A 293 -22.78 -1.31 -10.41
CA ALA A 293 -21.36 -1.48 -10.71
C ALA A 293 -21.10 -2.78 -11.49
N ASP A 294 -20.31 -2.66 -12.56
CA ASP A 294 -20.01 -3.78 -13.46
C ASP A 294 -18.97 -4.76 -12.86
N TYR A 295 -18.25 -4.36 -11.81
CA TYR A 295 -17.26 -5.22 -11.13
C TYR A 295 -17.88 -6.26 -10.20
N VAL A 296 -19.19 -6.20 -9.93
CA VAL A 296 -19.86 -7.17 -9.06
C VAL A 296 -19.77 -8.57 -9.67
N SER A 297 -19.15 -9.51 -8.92
CA SER A 297 -18.95 -10.88 -9.37
C SER A 297 -20.25 -11.70 -9.32
N GLY A 298 -20.44 -12.53 -10.34
CA GLY A 298 -21.50 -13.57 -10.37
C GLY A 298 -20.96 -14.97 -10.02
N GLN A 299 -19.71 -15.09 -9.59
CA GLN A 299 -19.07 -16.38 -9.32
C GLN A 299 -18.86 -16.66 -7.85
N GLU A 300 -18.91 -15.62 -7.00
CA GLU A 300 -18.71 -15.74 -5.55
C GLU A 300 -19.56 -14.72 -4.79
N GLY A 301 -19.75 -14.98 -3.50
CA GLY A 301 -20.51 -14.10 -2.61
C GLY A 301 -22.01 -14.20 -2.80
N THR A 302 -22.67 -13.06 -3.01
CA THR A 302 -24.13 -12.95 -3.12
C THR A 302 -24.60 -12.20 -4.36
N GLY A 303 -23.65 -11.69 -5.17
CA GLY A 303 -23.95 -10.76 -6.26
C GLY A 303 -24.33 -9.34 -5.77
N LEU A 304 -24.19 -9.07 -4.49
CA LEU A 304 -24.32 -7.75 -3.87
C LEU A 304 -23.07 -7.45 -3.06
N VAL A 305 -22.43 -6.32 -3.32
CA VAL A 305 -21.17 -5.93 -2.67
C VAL A 305 -21.39 -4.67 -1.84
N HIS A 306 -21.04 -4.75 -0.54
CA HIS A 306 -21.03 -3.53 0.27
C HIS A 306 -19.94 -2.58 -0.23
N THR A 307 -20.25 -1.29 -0.27
CA THR A 307 -19.38 -0.25 -0.83
C THR A 307 -18.94 0.72 0.26
N ALA A 308 -17.61 0.80 0.47
CA ALA A 308 -16.95 1.70 1.40
C ALA A 308 -15.82 2.47 0.69
N PRO A 309 -16.11 3.64 0.06
CA PRO A 309 -15.17 4.38 -0.80
C PRO A 309 -13.84 4.74 -0.16
N GLY A 310 -13.76 4.75 1.17
CA GLY A 310 -12.52 4.96 1.92
C GLY A 310 -11.60 3.74 1.99
N HIS A 311 -12.08 2.53 1.64
CA HIS A 311 -11.41 1.25 1.92
C HIS A 311 -11.27 0.32 0.71
N GLY A 312 -11.56 0.77 -0.50
CA GLY A 312 -11.41 -0.01 -1.72
C GLY A 312 -11.27 0.88 -2.95
N ASN A 313 -10.52 0.44 -3.96
CA ASN A 313 -10.32 1.24 -5.17
C ASN A 313 -11.57 1.25 -6.06
N GLU A 314 -12.19 0.09 -6.27
CA GLU A 314 -13.48 -0.04 -7.00
C GLU A 314 -14.59 0.72 -6.29
N ASP A 315 -14.65 0.64 -4.97
CA ASP A 315 -15.60 1.37 -4.13
C ASP A 315 -15.41 2.87 -4.26
N TYR A 316 -14.15 3.32 -4.29
CA TYR A 316 -13.81 4.73 -4.49
C TYR A 316 -14.26 5.25 -5.84
N LEU A 317 -13.98 4.51 -6.93
CA LEU A 317 -14.41 4.89 -8.28
C LEU A 317 -15.96 4.93 -8.39
N THR A 318 -16.63 3.96 -7.79
CA THR A 318 -18.09 3.96 -7.66
C THR A 318 -18.57 5.14 -6.82
N GLY A 319 -17.87 5.44 -5.74
CA GLY A 319 -18.11 6.61 -4.91
C GLY A 319 -18.04 7.93 -5.68
N LEU A 320 -17.05 8.10 -6.54
CA LEU A 320 -16.94 9.27 -7.42
C LEU A 320 -18.10 9.35 -8.43
N LYS A 321 -18.43 8.23 -9.09
CA LYS A 321 -19.53 8.14 -10.07
C LYS A 321 -20.87 8.55 -9.46
N TYR A 322 -21.16 8.06 -8.26
CA TYR A 322 -22.44 8.30 -7.57
C TYR A 322 -22.39 9.44 -6.56
N LYS A 323 -21.27 10.15 -6.42
CA LYS A 323 -21.04 11.21 -5.43
C LYS A 323 -21.37 10.72 -4.01
N LEU A 324 -20.87 9.54 -3.65
CA LEU A 324 -20.99 8.98 -2.31
C LEU A 324 -19.99 9.64 -1.37
N GLU A 325 -20.33 9.67 -0.09
CA GLU A 325 -19.42 10.15 0.94
C GLU A 325 -18.22 9.20 1.10
N ILE A 326 -17.02 9.77 1.25
CA ILE A 326 -15.81 9.01 1.55
C ILE A 326 -15.62 9.02 3.07
N ILE A 327 -16.15 8.00 3.73
CA ILE A 327 -16.04 7.83 5.18
C ILE A 327 -14.74 7.10 5.48
N MET A 328 -13.93 7.67 6.39
CA MET A 328 -12.64 7.11 6.81
C MET A 328 -12.55 7.10 8.34
N PRO A 329 -13.13 6.11 9.01
CA PRO A 329 -13.18 6.06 10.48
C PRO A 329 -11.92 5.45 11.10
N VAL A 330 -10.83 5.25 10.33
CA VAL A 330 -9.62 4.54 10.77
C VAL A 330 -8.43 5.48 10.73
N ASP A 331 -7.73 5.60 11.85
CA ASP A 331 -6.51 6.41 11.98
C ASP A 331 -5.27 5.76 11.33
N GLY A 332 -4.11 6.43 11.39
CA GLY A 332 -2.87 5.92 10.82
C GLY A 332 -2.35 4.63 11.46
N ARG A 333 -2.79 4.32 12.69
CA ARG A 333 -2.41 3.12 13.45
C ARG A 333 -3.39 1.96 13.27
N GLY A 334 -4.38 2.12 12.41
CA GLY A 334 -5.40 1.12 12.16
C GLY A 334 -6.47 1.03 13.24
N ASN A 335 -6.63 2.07 14.07
CA ASN A 335 -7.65 2.10 15.12
C ASN A 335 -8.84 2.95 14.69
N PHE A 336 -10.03 2.54 15.10
CA PHE A 336 -11.23 3.32 14.87
C PHE A 336 -11.24 4.62 15.67
N ASP A 337 -11.62 5.71 15.01
CA ASP A 337 -11.83 7.01 15.62
C ASP A 337 -13.25 7.17 16.23
N SER A 338 -13.58 8.38 16.68
CA SER A 338 -14.89 8.66 17.31
C SER A 338 -16.10 8.54 16.38
N THR A 339 -15.91 8.49 15.07
CA THR A 339 -17.01 8.36 14.09
C THR A 339 -17.51 6.92 13.96
N ALA A 340 -16.73 5.95 14.46
CA ALA A 340 -17.08 4.53 14.49
C ALA A 340 -18.02 4.14 15.66
N GLY A 341 -18.51 5.09 16.45
CA GLY A 341 -19.44 4.83 17.55
C GLY A 341 -18.83 3.93 18.64
N GLU A 342 -19.51 2.85 18.98
CA GLU A 342 -19.10 1.90 20.02
C GLU A 342 -17.78 1.17 19.71
N PHE A 343 -17.34 1.14 18.44
CA PHE A 343 -16.09 0.51 18.01
C PHE A 343 -14.85 1.40 18.17
N LYS A 344 -15.02 2.65 18.63
CA LYS A 344 -13.92 3.61 18.85
C LYS A 344 -12.78 3.00 19.66
N GLY A 345 -11.55 3.18 19.16
CA GLY A 345 -10.30 2.74 19.80
C GLY A 345 -9.92 1.28 19.54
N LEU A 346 -10.79 0.46 18.97
CA LEU A 346 -10.45 -0.89 18.56
C LEU A 346 -9.56 -0.85 17.32
N ASN A 347 -8.56 -1.74 17.27
CA ASN A 347 -7.84 -2.00 16.03
C ASN A 347 -8.76 -2.74 15.04
N VAL A 348 -8.63 -2.43 13.73
CA VAL A 348 -9.52 -2.99 12.69
C VAL A 348 -9.58 -4.52 12.67
N TYR A 349 -8.46 -5.20 12.96
CA TYR A 349 -8.44 -6.66 13.00
C TYR A 349 -9.13 -7.23 14.26
N ASP A 350 -8.94 -6.58 15.41
CA ASP A 350 -9.61 -6.97 16.66
C ASP A 350 -11.12 -6.66 16.59
N ALA A 351 -11.47 -5.59 15.91
CA ALA A 351 -12.86 -5.18 15.70
C ALA A 351 -13.68 -6.22 14.89
N ASN A 352 -13.05 -7.00 14.02
CA ASN A 352 -13.75 -8.03 13.25
C ASN A 352 -14.58 -8.96 14.15
N LYS A 353 -13.98 -9.43 15.25
CA LYS A 353 -14.68 -10.32 16.20
C LYS A 353 -15.86 -9.61 16.86
N VAL A 354 -15.65 -8.38 17.32
CA VAL A 354 -16.69 -7.58 18.00
C VAL A 354 -17.85 -7.28 17.05
N ILE A 355 -17.54 -6.94 15.80
CA ILE A 355 -18.55 -6.67 14.76
C ILE A 355 -19.36 -7.92 14.43
N ILE A 356 -18.71 -9.08 14.30
CA ILE A 356 -19.40 -10.36 14.03
C ILE A 356 -20.34 -10.71 15.17
N GLU A 357 -19.91 -10.61 16.43
CA GLU A 357 -20.78 -10.87 17.59
C GLU A 357 -21.96 -9.87 17.64
N LYS A 358 -21.71 -8.59 17.35
CA LYS A 358 -22.76 -7.59 17.27
C LYS A 358 -23.80 -7.89 16.19
N LEU A 359 -23.36 -8.34 15.01
CA LEU A 359 -24.26 -8.75 13.92
C LEU A 359 -25.10 -9.98 14.31
N LYS A 360 -24.55 -10.90 15.12
CA LYS A 360 -25.31 -12.04 15.69
C LYS A 360 -26.37 -11.57 16.67
N GLU A 361 -26.01 -10.70 17.62
CA GLU A 361 -26.95 -10.12 18.59
C GLU A 361 -28.13 -9.39 17.92
N LEU A 362 -27.86 -8.72 16.79
CA LEU A 362 -28.88 -8.00 16.01
C LEU A 362 -29.63 -8.92 15.02
N GLU A 363 -29.35 -10.22 15.00
CA GLU A 363 -29.91 -11.18 14.04
C GLU A 363 -29.69 -10.79 12.57
N LEU A 364 -28.61 -10.03 12.29
CA LEU A 364 -28.25 -9.57 10.94
C LEU A 364 -27.15 -10.40 10.29
N LEU A 365 -26.52 -11.33 11.01
CA LEU A 365 -25.58 -12.29 10.46
C LEU A 365 -26.33 -13.49 9.91
N LEU A 366 -26.19 -13.77 8.61
CA LEU A 366 -26.82 -14.94 7.97
C LEU A 366 -25.94 -16.19 8.12
N PHE A 367 -24.61 -16.02 7.93
CA PHE A 367 -23.62 -17.09 8.00
C PHE A 367 -22.23 -16.52 8.26
N ASP A 368 -21.38 -17.26 8.97
CA ASP A 368 -19.96 -16.93 9.15
C ASP A 368 -19.05 -18.16 9.00
N ALA A 369 -17.90 -17.95 8.39
CA ALA A 369 -16.84 -18.94 8.21
C ALA A 369 -15.48 -18.25 8.19
N LYS A 370 -14.44 -19.03 7.93
CA LYS A 370 -13.09 -18.54 7.63
C LYS A 370 -12.72 -18.93 6.22
N VAL A 371 -11.98 -18.07 5.54
CA VAL A 371 -11.44 -18.31 4.20
C VAL A 371 -9.95 -18.00 4.19
N SER A 372 -9.17 -18.87 3.57
CA SER A 372 -7.75 -18.61 3.28
C SER A 372 -7.63 -18.13 1.85
N HIS A 373 -6.97 -17.00 1.68
CA HIS A 373 -6.78 -16.38 0.38
C HIS A 373 -5.47 -15.59 0.34
N SER A 374 -4.99 -15.29 -0.85
CA SER A 374 -3.85 -14.40 -1.06
C SER A 374 -4.21 -12.99 -0.61
N TYR A 375 -3.43 -12.39 0.29
CA TYR A 375 -3.70 -11.10 0.89
C TYR A 375 -2.45 -10.21 0.89
N PRO A 376 -2.56 -8.90 0.65
CA PRO A 376 -1.43 -8.00 0.59
C PRO A 376 -0.82 -7.77 1.98
N HIS A 377 0.52 -7.88 2.06
CA HIS A 377 1.33 -7.66 3.24
C HIS A 377 2.40 -6.61 2.99
N CYS A 378 2.77 -5.89 4.02
CA CYS A 378 3.88 -4.94 3.97
C CYS A 378 5.21 -5.68 3.79
N TRP A 379 5.95 -5.38 2.73
CA TRP A 379 7.23 -6.03 2.41
C TRP A 379 8.28 -5.97 3.54
N ARG A 380 8.17 -4.98 4.45
CA ARG A 380 9.13 -4.78 5.55
C ARG A 380 8.75 -5.48 6.83
N CYS A 381 7.53 -5.24 7.33
CA CYS A 381 7.11 -5.75 8.64
C CYS A 381 6.21 -6.99 8.54
N LYS A 382 5.89 -7.43 7.31
CA LYS A 382 5.05 -8.60 7.02
C LYS A 382 3.66 -8.56 7.68
N THR A 383 3.21 -7.37 8.05
CA THR A 383 1.86 -7.16 8.58
C THR A 383 0.88 -7.01 7.43
N PRO A 384 -0.33 -7.63 7.50
CA PRO A 384 -1.37 -7.42 6.51
C PRO A 384 -1.67 -5.92 6.37
N VAL A 385 -1.84 -5.44 5.14
CA VAL A 385 -2.15 -4.03 4.87
C VAL A 385 -3.66 -3.80 4.86
N ILE A 386 -4.05 -2.54 4.98
CA ILE A 386 -5.44 -2.11 4.80
C ILE A 386 -5.50 -1.10 3.66
N PHE A 387 -6.65 -0.98 3.00
CA PHE A 387 -6.92 0.18 2.16
C PHE A 387 -7.40 1.34 3.01
N ARG A 388 -6.77 2.48 2.88
CA ARG A 388 -7.09 3.67 3.66
C ARG A 388 -7.06 4.91 2.78
N ALA A 389 -8.19 5.64 2.67
CA ALA A 389 -8.21 6.91 1.98
C ALA A 389 -7.38 7.94 2.76
N THR A 390 -6.36 8.45 2.11
CA THR A 390 -5.49 9.50 2.65
C THR A 390 -5.37 10.63 1.64
N ARG A 391 -5.02 11.81 2.13
CA ARG A 391 -4.72 12.91 1.23
C ARG A 391 -3.43 12.62 0.49
N GLN A 392 -3.52 12.55 -0.83
CA GLN A 392 -2.42 12.28 -1.75
C GLN A 392 -2.26 13.44 -2.74
N TRP A 393 -1.07 13.51 -3.34
CA TRP A 393 -0.78 14.41 -4.45
C TRP A 393 -0.90 13.70 -5.79
#